data_6ecc55d689b96b0869c6756402c34a99
#
_entry.id   6ecc55d689b96b0869c6756402c34a99
#
_cell.length_a   1.000
_cell.length_b   1.000
_cell.length_c   1.000
_cell.angle_alpha   90.00
_cell.angle_beta   90.00
_cell.angle_gamma   90.00
#
_symmetry.space_group_name_H-M   'P 1'
#
loop_
_entity.id
_entity.type
_entity.pdbx_description
1 polymer ?
#
loop_
_entity_poly.entity_id
_entity_poly.type
_entity_poly.pdbx_seq_one_letter_code
_entity_poly.pdbx_strand_id
1 'polypeptide(L)'
;AGDAVWAVGHDGTILNSRDGGLTWVVQREDVLDTSPDAAFDPRQGVPLLDILMLDANHGFAVGADSQLLRTEDGGATWTFVSTTQAAASSPADDQASQTEEVGNDDSWTLSEDDLAMEDVSDPHFNAIARTGSGALLIVGERGVAFRSRDGGASWERIELPYGGSMFGVIGYEGDHAVAFGMRGNVYETFDLGESWSAIDTGTDLSL
;
A
#
# COMPACT_ATOMS: atom_id res chain seq x y z
N ALA A 1 -8.56 13.11 -21.85
CA ALA A 1 -9.00 13.65 -20.60
C ALA A 1 -10.53 13.70 -20.65
N GLY A 2 -11.19 12.87 -19.91
CA GLY A 2 -12.64 12.82 -19.81
C GLY A 2 -13.07 13.34 -18.44
N ASP A 3 -14.35 13.52 -18.27
CA ASP A 3 -14.98 13.94 -17.02
C ASP A 3 -15.05 12.79 -15.97
N ALA A 4 -14.28 11.72 -16.20
CA ALA A 4 -14.22 10.58 -15.29
C ALA A 4 -13.33 10.88 -14.09
N VAL A 5 -13.87 10.70 -12.90
CA VAL A 5 -13.23 10.92 -11.60
C VAL A 5 -13.49 9.69 -10.73
N TRP A 6 -12.50 9.29 -9.95
CA TRP A 6 -12.63 8.24 -8.96
C TRP A 6 -12.32 8.79 -7.57
N ALA A 7 -12.93 8.20 -6.55
CA ALA A 7 -12.64 8.47 -5.16
C ALA A 7 -12.64 7.15 -4.38
N VAL A 8 -11.78 7.06 -3.37
CA VAL A 8 -11.66 5.90 -2.50
C VAL A 8 -11.84 6.28 -1.04
N GLY A 9 -12.12 5.31 -0.18
CA GLY A 9 -12.34 5.59 1.25
C GLY A 9 -12.46 4.35 2.11
N HIS A 10 -13.15 4.50 3.25
CA HIS A 10 -13.41 3.43 4.21
C HIS A 10 -14.13 2.25 3.58
N ASP A 11 -14.04 1.09 4.24
CA ASP A 11 -14.71 -0.15 3.83
C ASP A 11 -14.39 -0.55 2.39
N GLY A 12 -13.15 -0.29 1.95
CA GLY A 12 -12.72 -0.59 0.60
C GLY A 12 -13.56 0.08 -0.50
N THR A 13 -14.24 1.18 -0.15
CA THR A 13 -15.15 1.89 -1.06
C THR A 13 -14.39 2.50 -2.24
N ILE A 14 -14.93 2.28 -3.44
CA ILE A 14 -14.50 2.95 -4.67
C ILE A 14 -15.71 3.55 -5.37
N LEU A 15 -15.66 4.84 -5.61
CA LEU A 15 -16.67 5.61 -6.32
C LEU A 15 -16.16 6.05 -7.68
N ASN A 16 -17.04 6.08 -8.67
CA ASN A 16 -16.76 6.64 -9.99
C ASN A 16 -17.82 7.67 -10.37
N SER A 17 -17.36 8.79 -10.90
CA SER A 17 -18.15 9.78 -11.61
C SER A 17 -17.75 9.83 -13.08
N ARG A 18 -18.69 10.03 -13.97
CA ARG A 18 -18.47 10.21 -15.41
C ARG A 18 -18.84 11.61 -15.93
N ASP A 19 -19.18 12.50 -15.01
CA ASP A 19 -19.69 13.84 -15.27
C ASP A 19 -18.95 14.92 -14.46
N GLY A 20 -17.68 14.71 -14.18
CA GLY A 20 -16.83 15.67 -13.46
C GLY A 20 -17.14 15.77 -11.98
N GLY A 21 -17.71 14.74 -11.35
CA GLY A 21 -18.00 14.69 -9.93
C GLY A 21 -19.41 15.14 -9.56
N LEU A 22 -20.30 15.36 -10.54
CA LEU A 22 -21.68 15.79 -10.28
C LEU A 22 -22.55 14.62 -9.78
N THR A 23 -22.35 13.42 -10.35
CA THR A 23 -23.00 12.19 -9.88
C THR A 23 -21.98 11.08 -9.66
N TRP A 24 -22.25 10.20 -8.70
CA TRP A 24 -21.33 9.14 -8.30
C TRP A 24 -22.02 7.78 -8.29
N VAL A 25 -21.30 6.77 -8.72
CA VAL A 25 -21.72 5.36 -8.66
C VAL A 25 -20.71 4.60 -7.80
N VAL A 26 -21.21 3.79 -6.88
CA VAL A 26 -20.38 2.86 -6.11
C VAL A 26 -19.95 1.72 -7.04
N GLN A 27 -18.64 1.58 -7.25
CA GLN A 27 -18.04 0.47 -8.00
C GLN A 27 -17.63 -0.68 -7.11
N ARG A 28 -17.19 -0.37 -5.89
CA ARG A 28 -16.80 -1.35 -4.87
C ARG A 28 -17.17 -0.85 -3.48
N GLU A 29 -17.62 -1.74 -2.65
CA GLU A 29 -17.80 -1.57 -1.22
C GLU A 29 -17.55 -2.92 -0.55
N ASP A 30 -16.76 -2.93 0.50
CA ASP A 30 -16.33 -4.15 1.19
C ASP A 30 -16.48 -3.97 2.70
N VAL A 31 -17.72 -3.81 3.10
CA VAL A 31 -18.08 -3.57 4.51
C VAL A 31 -17.79 -4.81 5.33
N LEU A 32 -17.17 -4.62 6.50
CA LEU A 32 -16.91 -5.69 7.44
C LEU A 32 -18.21 -6.40 7.82
N ASP A 33 -18.29 -7.71 7.55
CA ASP A 33 -19.41 -8.55 8.00
C ASP A 33 -19.28 -8.83 9.50
N THR A 34 -20.16 -8.22 10.29
CA THR A 34 -20.21 -8.38 11.75
C THR A 34 -21.20 -9.46 12.22
N SER A 35 -21.72 -10.28 11.31
CA SER A 35 -22.65 -11.36 11.66
C SER A 35 -21.94 -12.43 12.50
N PRO A 36 -22.67 -13.14 13.42
CA PRO A 36 -22.05 -14.14 14.31
C PRO A 36 -21.39 -15.32 13.57
N ASP A 37 -21.84 -15.58 12.35
CA ASP A 37 -21.37 -16.70 11.50
C ASP A 37 -20.41 -16.21 10.37
N ALA A 38 -20.01 -14.92 10.38
CA ALA A 38 -19.12 -14.38 9.38
C ALA A 38 -17.76 -15.09 9.42
N ALA A 39 -17.27 -15.48 8.26
CA ALA A 39 -15.88 -15.91 8.14
C ALA A 39 -14.96 -14.68 8.27
N PHE A 40 -13.93 -14.77 9.11
CA PHE A 40 -12.96 -13.70 9.23
C PHE A 40 -12.14 -13.56 7.93
N ASP A 41 -12.23 -12.39 7.29
CA ASP A 41 -11.32 -11.97 6.21
C ASP A 41 -10.58 -10.70 6.66
N PRO A 42 -9.28 -10.76 6.89
CA PRO A 42 -8.49 -9.60 7.36
C PRO A 42 -8.46 -8.45 6.37
N ARG A 43 -8.86 -8.65 5.12
CA ARG A 43 -8.91 -7.61 4.08
C ARG A 43 -10.27 -6.91 3.99
N GLN A 44 -11.28 -7.43 4.69
CA GLN A 44 -12.61 -6.85 4.68
C GLN A 44 -12.67 -5.60 5.57
N GLY A 45 -13.33 -4.55 5.10
CA GLY A 45 -13.44 -3.29 5.81
C GLY A 45 -12.18 -2.41 5.77
N VAL A 46 -11.12 -2.85 5.09
CA VAL A 46 -9.85 -2.13 5.02
C VAL A 46 -9.98 -0.87 4.16
N PRO A 47 -9.60 0.31 4.68
CA PRO A 47 -9.72 1.56 3.92
C PRO A 47 -8.73 1.62 2.76
N LEU A 48 -9.19 2.18 1.64
CA LEU A 48 -8.36 2.60 0.53
C LEU A 48 -7.97 4.07 0.70
N LEU A 49 -6.72 4.41 0.38
CA LEU A 49 -6.10 5.71 0.64
C LEU A 49 -5.82 6.50 -0.63
N ASP A 50 -5.50 5.81 -1.73
CA ASP A 50 -5.22 6.46 -3.02
C ASP A 50 -5.67 5.59 -4.19
N ILE A 51 -5.92 6.24 -5.34
CA ILE A 51 -6.35 5.57 -6.58
C ILE A 51 -5.70 6.21 -7.80
N LEU A 52 -5.17 5.38 -8.68
CA LEU A 52 -4.53 5.79 -9.92
C LEU A 52 -5.15 5.05 -11.10
N MET A 53 -5.80 5.77 -12.01
CA MET A 53 -6.21 5.22 -13.29
C MET A 53 -5.14 5.50 -14.35
N LEU A 54 -4.67 4.45 -15.00
CA LEU A 54 -3.67 4.55 -16.07
C LEU A 54 -4.32 4.95 -17.41
N ASP A 55 -5.53 4.46 -17.62
CA ASP A 55 -6.40 4.76 -18.75
C ASP A 55 -7.88 4.52 -18.36
N ALA A 56 -8.77 4.42 -19.35
CA ALA A 56 -10.20 4.23 -19.10
C ALA A 56 -10.57 2.87 -18.49
N ASN A 57 -9.69 1.87 -18.63
CA ASN A 57 -9.96 0.50 -18.19
C ASN A 57 -9.03 0.03 -17.07
N HIS A 58 -7.77 0.48 -17.07
CA HIS A 58 -6.74 -0.03 -16.17
C HIS A 58 -6.46 0.96 -15.05
N GLY A 59 -6.35 0.45 -13.84
CA GLY A 59 -6.03 1.27 -12.67
C GLY A 59 -5.69 0.46 -11.45
N PHE A 60 -5.23 1.16 -10.43
CA PHE A 60 -4.85 0.61 -9.12
C PHE A 60 -5.45 1.45 -8.00
N ALA A 61 -5.78 0.79 -6.90
CA ALA A 61 -6.10 1.46 -5.64
C ALA A 61 -5.24 0.86 -4.54
N VAL A 62 -4.72 1.71 -3.67
CA VAL A 62 -3.85 1.33 -2.55
C VAL A 62 -4.47 1.73 -1.23
N GLY A 63 -4.10 1.04 -0.15
CA GLY A 63 -4.71 1.32 1.15
C GLY A 63 -3.98 0.70 2.33
N ALA A 64 -4.69 0.64 3.45
CA ALA A 64 -4.18 0.07 4.68
C ALA A 64 -3.85 -1.42 4.52
N ASP A 65 -3.05 -1.94 5.44
CA ASP A 65 -2.64 -3.35 5.50
C ASP A 65 -2.10 -3.88 4.16
N SER A 66 -1.22 -3.10 3.52
CA SER A 66 -0.59 -3.40 2.23
C SER A 66 -1.60 -3.71 1.11
N GLN A 67 -2.82 -3.17 1.21
CA GLN A 67 -3.85 -3.43 0.20
C GLN A 67 -3.46 -2.77 -1.14
N LEU A 68 -3.39 -3.58 -2.17
CA LEU A 68 -3.23 -3.16 -3.56
C LEU A 68 -4.29 -3.87 -4.41
N LEU A 69 -5.17 -3.09 -5.01
CA LEU A 69 -6.21 -3.57 -5.92
C LEU A 69 -5.91 -3.13 -7.35
N ARG A 70 -6.31 -3.95 -8.32
CA ARG A 70 -6.19 -3.67 -9.76
C ARG A 70 -7.53 -3.82 -10.43
N THR A 71 -7.82 -2.95 -11.38
CA THR A 71 -8.90 -3.10 -12.36
C THR A 71 -8.35 -3.17 -13.79
N GLU A 72 -9.02 -3.92 -14.65
CA GLU A 72 -8.76 -4.04 -16.09
C GLU A 72 -10.01 -3.72 -16.94
N ASP A 73 -11.10 -3.32 -16.29
CA ASP A 73 -12.42 -3.11 -16.91
C ASP A 73 -13.08 -1.78 -16.51
N GLY A 74 -12.25 -0.81 -16.12
CA GLY A 74 -12.72 0.53 -15.74
C GLY A 74 -13.43 0.57 -14.38
N GLY A 75 -13.10 -0.39 -13.50
CA GLY A 75 -13.62 -0.49 -12.15
C GLY A 75 -14.92 -1.29 -12.03
N ALA A 76 -15.31 -2.03 -13.08
CA ALA A 76 -16.42 -2.98 -12.95
C ALA A 76 -16.04 -4.15 -12.03
N THR A 77 -14.75 -4.53 -12.04
CA THR A 77 -14.17 -5.49 -11.07
C THR A 77 -12.84 -4.96 -10.53
N TRP A 78 -12.55 -5.29 -9.26
CA TRP A 78 -11.30 -4.98 -8.57
C TRP A 78 -10.74 -6.26 -7.95
N THR A 79 -9.50 -6.60 -8.26
CA THR A 79 -8.83 -7.81 -7.79
C THR A 79 -7.60 -7.45 -6.95
N PHE A 80 -7.34 -8.22 -5.89
CA PHE A 80 -6.15 -8.06 -5.06
C PHE A 80 -4.89 -8.46 -5.82
N VAL A 81 -3.85 -7.64 -5.68
CA VAL A 81 -2.51 -7.87 -6.23
C VAL A 81 -1.52 -8.02 -5.08
N SER A 82 -0.77 -9.12 -5.06
CA SER A 82 0.32 -9.29 -4.10
C SER A 82 1.55 -8.50 -4.54
N THR A 83 2.09 -7.70 -3.63
CA THR A 83 3.40 -7.05 -3.81
C THR A 83 4.56 -7.96 -3.39
N THR A 84 4.26 -9.08 -2.75
CA THR A 84 5.26 -10.10 -2.41
C THR A 84 5.62 -10.83 -3.70
N GLN A 85 6.76 -10.50 -4.29
CA GLN A 85 7.39 -11.38 -5.24
C GLN A 85 7.65 -12.69 -4.48
N ALA A 86 7.16 -13.81 -5.00
CA ALA A 86 7.46 -15.12 -4.43
C ALA A 86 8.97 -15.20 -4.24
N ALA A 87 9.43 -15.09 -3.00
CA ALA A 87 10.81 -15.34 -2.67
C ALA A 87 11.12 -16.72 -3.25
N ALA A 88 12.09 -16.75 -4.16
CA ALA A 88 12.60 -17.99 -4.70
C ALA A 88 12.83 -18.93 -3.52
N SER A 89 12.10 -20.04 -3.52
CA SER A 89 12.06 -21.04 -2.49
C SER A 89 13.46 -21.34 -1.94
N SER A 90 13.77 -20.82 -0.77
CA SER A 90 14.80 -21.40 0.07
C SER A 90 14.22 -22.71 0.61
N PRO A 91 14.98 -23.80 0.58
CA PRO A 91 14.49 -25.10 1.06
C PRO A 91 14.15 -24.99 2.54
N ALA A 92 12.96 -25.48 2.87
CA ALA A 92 12.48 -25.59 4.22
C ALA A 92 13.51 -26.37 5.08
N ASP A 93 14.01 -25.73 6.12
CA ASP A 93 14.60 -26.45 7.25
C ASP A 93 13.45 -27.01 8.08
N ASP A 94 13.27 -28.31 7.86
CA ASP A 94 12.44 -29.20 8.65
C ASP A 94 13.12 -29.36 10.03
N GLN A 95 12.67 -28.65 11.06
CA GLN A 95 13.01 -29.03 12.42
C GLN A 95 11.77 -29.17 13.29
N ALA A 96 11.60 -30.44 13.60
CA ALA A 96 10.58 -31.06 14.40
C ALA A 96 10.39 -30.45 15.79
N SER A 97 9.13 -30.41 16.17
CA SER A 97 8.54 -30.58 17.51
C SER A 97 9.50 -30.93 18.65
N GLN A 98 9.53 -30.11 19.70
CA GLN A 98 9.66 -30.61 21.05
C GLN A 98 8.63 -29.95 21.96
N THR A 99 7.72 -30.79 22.40
CA THR A 99 6.84 -30.59 23.53
C THR A 99 7.66 -30.47 24.80
N GLU A 100 7.49 -29.41 25.60
CA GLU A 100 7.76 -29.47 27.03
C GLU A 100 6.84 -28.58 27.86
N GLU A 101 6.16 -29.22 28.73
CA GLU A 101 5.74 -29.01 30.11
C GLU A 101 5.13 -27.67 30.54
N VAL A 102 3.91 -27.83 31.01
CA VAL A 102 3.09 -26.91 31.79
C VAL A 102 3.80 -26.57 33.11
N GLY A 103 4.31 -25.36 33.20
CA GLY A 103 4.67 -24.71 34.45
C GLY A 103 3.66 -23.63 34.78
N ASN A 104 2.91 -23.86 35.85
CA ASN A 104 1.93 -22.92 36.38
C ASN A 104 2.70 -21.81 37.15
N ASP A 105 2.78 -20.60 36.58
CA ASP A 105 3.17 -19.43 37.35
C ASP A 105 2.30 -18.23 36.89
N ASP A 106 1.45 -17.79 37.85
CA ASP A 106 0.55 -16.64 37.71
C ASP A 106 1.34 -15.30 37.78
N SER A 107 2.25 -15.09 36.83
CA SER A 107 2.90 -13.80 36.65
C SER A 107 2.50 -13.21 35.30
N TRP A 108 1.61 -12.25 35.28
CA TRP A 108 1.28 -11.42 34.13
C TRP A 108 2.45 -10.47 33.80
N THR A 109 3.61 -11.01 33.53
CA THR A 109 4.70 -10.26 32.93
C THR A 109 4.66 -10.55 31.43
N LEU A 110 4.29 -9.54 30.63
CA LEU A 110 4.44 -9.56 29.18
C LEU A 110 5.92 -9.87 28.92
N SER A 111 6.19 -10.95 28.20
CA SER A 111 7.55 -11.28 27.77
C SER A 111 8.00 -10.27 26.69
N GLU A 112 9.31 -10.13 26.48
CA GLU A 112 9.82 -9.32 25.38
C GLU A 112 9.31 -9.84 24.01
N ASP A 113 8.98 -11.14 23.93
CA ASP A 113 8.36 -11.76 22.75
C ASP A 113 6.89 -11.34 22.58
N ASP A 114 6.15 -11.12 23.69
CA ASP A 114 4.78 -10.59 23.62
C ASP A 114 4.77 -9.12 23.18
N LEU A 115 5.80 -8.36 23.52
CA LEU A 115 5.99 -6.98 23.04
C LEU A 115 6.46 -6.93 21.58
N ALA A 116 7.15 -7.97 21.08
CA ALA A 116 7.54 -8.10 19.68
C ALA A 116 6.37 -8.46 18.76
N MET A 117 5.23 -8.93 19.29
CA MET A 117 4.02 -9.21 18.52
C MET A 117 3.22 -7.95 18.13
N GLU A 118 3.52 -6.77 18.69
CA GLU A 118 2.82 -5.51 18.35
C GLU A 118 3.19 -4.95 16.96
N ASP A 119 4.09 -5.57 16.21
CA ASP A 119 4.59 -5.03 14.93
C ASP A 119 4.22 -5.87 13.69
N VAL A 120 3.20 -6.71 13.78
CA VAL A 120 2.81 -7.66 12.71
C VAL A 120 1.77 -7.10 11.74
N SER A 121 1.28 -5.86 11.93
CA SER A 121 0.40 -5.28 10.91
C SER A 121 1.20 -4.91 9.66
N ASP A 122 0.69 -5.30 8.50
CA ASP A 122 1.25 -4.87 7.21
C ASP A 122 1.22 -3.34 7.10
N PRO A 123 2.29 -2.69 6.59
CA PRO A 123 2.35 -1.24 6.46
C PRO A 123 1.27 -0.73 5.51
N HIS A 124 0.72 0.44 5.79
CA HIS A 124 -0.22 1.08 4.88
C HIS A 124 0.51 1.59 3.62
N PHE A 125 -0.12 1.41 2.46
CA PHE A 125 0.25 2.06 1.20
C PHE A 125 -0.52 3.37 1.08
N ASN A 126 0.19 4.50 1.26
CA ASN A 126 -0.45 5.81 1.37
C ASN A 126 -0.70 6.47 0.02
N ALA A 127 0.16 6.24 -0.96
CA ALA A 127 0.03 6.87 -2.28
C ALA A 127 0.62 6.02 -3.40
N ILE A 128 0.08 6.20 -4.59
CA ILE A 128 0.55 5.59 -5.84
C ILE A 128 0.65 6.64 -6.94
N ALA A 129 1.75 6.62 -7.71
CA ALA A 129 1.94 7.52 -8.85
C ALA A 129 2.49 6.80 -10.07
N ARG A 130 2.25 7.42 -11.25
CA ARG A 130 2.86 7.03 -12.52
C ARG A 130 3.86 8.08 -12.95
N THR A 131 5.04 7.65 -13.36
CA THR A 131 6.05 8.51 -13.98
C THR A 131 5.84 8.66 -15.48
N GLY A 132 6.56 9.60 -16.10
CA GLY A 132 6.49 9.84 -17.54
C GLY A 132 6.98 8.68 -18.40
N SER A 133 7.85 7.80 -17.86
CA SER A 133 8.24 6.54 -18.51
C SER A 133 7.12 5.50 -18.53
N GLY A 134 6.07 5.70 -17.73
CA GLY A 134 4.97 4.76 -17.54
C GLY A 134 5.18 3.80 -16.36
N ALA A 135 6.30 3.89 -15.66
CA ALA A 135 6.56 3.13 -14.45
C ALA A 135 5.69 3.62 -13.28
N LEU A 136 5.47 2.77 -12.29
CA LEU A 136 4.64 3.06 -11.13
C LEU A 136 5.49 3.05 -9.85
N LEU A 137 5.11 3.90 -8.91
CA LEU A 137 5.68 3.96 -7.57
C LEU A 137 4.57 3.94 -6.52
N ILE A 138 4.75 3.16 -5.47
CA ILE A 138 3.94 3.17 -4.24
C ILE A 138 4.84 3.61 -3.10
N VAL A 139 4.34 4.46 -2.22
CA VAL A 139 4.97 4.83 -0.95
C VAL A 139 3.99 4.65 0.20
N GLY A 140 4.52 4.39 1.39
CA GLY A 140 3.69 4.11 2.54
C GLY A 140 4.37 4.34 3.87
N GLU A 141 3.90 3.64 4.89
CA GLU A 141 4.42 3.71 6.25
C GLU A 141 5.74 2.95 6.40
N ARG A 142 6.45 3.26 7.48
CA ARG A 142 7.70 2.55 7.87
C ARG A 142 8.75 2.46 6.76
N GLY A 143 8.85 3.49 5.91
CA GLY A 143 9.79 3.54 4.79
C GLY A 143 9.49 2.54 3.67
N VAL A 144 8.28 1.97 3.66
CA VAL A 144 7.89 1.05 2.59
C VAL A 144 7.68 1.79 1.28
N ALA A 145 8.32 1.29 0.25
CA ALA A 145 8.10 1.72 -1.13
C ALA A 145 8.22 0.54 -2.10
N PHE A 146 7.47 0.61 -3.18
CA PHE A 146 7.52 -0.35 -4.27
C PHE A 146 7.55 0.37 -5.62
N ARG A 147 8.17 -0.27 -6.60
CA ARG A 147 8.12 0.17 -7.99
C ARG A 147 7.64 -0.94 -8.91
N SER A 148 7.05 -0.56 -10.01
CA SER A 148 6.74 -1.43 -11.14
C SER A 148 7.22 -0.79 -12.43
N ARG A 149 7.96 -1.55 -13.25
CA ARG A 149 8.47 -1.11 -14.56
C ARG A 149 7.62 -1.65 -15.72
N ASP A 150 6.62 -2.48 -15.42
CA ASP A 150 5.81 -3.24 -16.38
C ASP A 150 4.30 -2.94 -16.27
N GLY A 151 3.96 -1.73 -15.79
CA GLY A 151 2.57 -1.29 -15.67
C GLY A 151 1.80 -2.00 -14.56
N GLY A 152 2.48 -2.47 -13.52
CA GLY A 152 1.87 -3.12 -12.35
C GLY A 152 1.70 -4.63 -12.48
N ALA A 153 2.33 -5.26 -13.48
CA ALA A 153 2.34 -6.72 -13.60
C ALA A 153 3.26 -7.37 -12.56
N SER A 154 4.36 -6.70 -12.21
CA SER A 154 5.23 -7.08 -11.10
C SER A 154 5.63 -5.87 -10.26
N TRP A 155 5.95 -6.13 -8.98
CA TRP A 155 6.32 -5.10 -8.02
C TRP A 155 7.63 -5.47 -7.33
N GLU A 156 8.52 -4.52 -7.23
CA GLU A 156 9.82 -4.65 -6.57
C GLU A 156 9.85 -3.69 -5.38
N ARG A 157 10.22 -4.20 -4.21
CA ARG A 157 10.46 -3.35 -3.03
C ARG A 157 11.73 -2.55 -3.24
N ILE A 158 11.66 -1.24 -2.92
CA ILE A 158 12.79 -0.32 -2.96
C ILE A 158 12.99 0.32 -1.60
N GLU A 159 14.20 0.78 -1.33
CA GLU A 159 14.57 1.40 -0.07
C GLU A 159 14.45 2.92 -0.16
N LEU A 160 13.73 3.52 0.80
CA LEU A 160 13.72 4.96 1.01
C LEU A 160 14.79 5.34 2.05
N PRO A 161 15.43 6.52 1.94
CA PRO A 161 16.39 6.99 2.95
C PRO A 161 15.77 7.30 4.32
N TYR A 162 14.46 7.24 4.44
CA TYR A 162 13.70 7.56 5.64
C TYR A 162 12.79 6.39 6.05
N GLY A 163 12.99 5.91 7.27
CA GLY A 163 12.21 4.81 7.83
C GLY A 163 10.84 5.18 8.42
N GLY A 164 10.37 6.42 8.23
CA GLY A 164 9.03 6.86 8.65
C GLY A 164 8.01 6.81 7.52
N SER A 165 6.83 7.43 7.76
CA SER A 165 5.74 7.43 6.79
C SER A 165 5.92 8.48 5.72
N MET A 166 5.79 8.06 4.45
CA MET A 166 5.60 8.93 3.30
C MET A 166 4.12 8.99 2.97
N PHE A 167 3.58 10.20 2.81
CA PHE A 167 2.14 10.43 2.61
C PHE A 167 1.76 10.60 1.15
N GLY A 168 2.72 10.97 0.30
CA GLY A 168 2.46 11.17 -1.09
C GLY A 168 3.68 10.92 -1.98
N VAL A 169 3.41 10.64 -3.24
CA VAL A 169 4.40 10.53 -4.31
C VAL A 169 3.85 11.15 -5.57
N ILE A 170 4.68 11.89 -6.31
CA ILE A 170 4.32 12.53 -7.57
C ILE A 170 5.33 12.08 -8.63
N GLY A 171 4.83 11.56 -9.74
CA GLY A 171 5.65 11.22 -10.91
C GLY A 171 5.77 12.39 -11.89
N TYR A 172 6.95 12.55 -12.44
CA TYR A 172 7.29 13.56 -13.46
C TYR A 172 7.75 12.89 -14.76
N GLU A 173 8.38 13.65 -15.65
CA GLU A 173 8.92 13.12 -16.91
C GLU A 173 10.02 12.07 -16.69
N GLY A 174 10.12 11.09 -17.57
CA GLY A 174 11.06 9.97 -17.45
C GLY A 174 10.79 9.14 -16.21
N ASP A 175 11.83 8.79 -15.49
CA ASP A 175 11.80 8.02 -14.23
C ASP A 175 11.87 8.93 -12.98
N HIS A 176 11.60 10.23 -13.15
CA HIS A 176 11.64 11.22 -12.10
C HIS A 176 10.40 11.14 -11.22
N ALA A 177 10.60 11.17 -9.91
CA ALA A 177 9.52 11.26 -8.93
C ALA A 177 9.98 11.99 -7.66
N VAL A 178 9.00 12.53 -6.92
CA VAL A 178 9.19 13.15 -5.60
C VAL A 178 8.25 12.49 -4.62
N ALA A 179 8.79 12.00 -3.51
CA ALA A 179 8.03 11.47 -2.37
C ALA A 179 8.14 12.44 -1.19
N PHE A 180 7.03 12.62 -0.46
CA PHE A 180 6.96 13.54 0.67
C PHE A 180 6.16 12.95 1.83
N GLY A 181 6.44 13.38 3.05
CA GLY A 181 5.80 12.77 4.20
C GLY A 181 6.08 13.43 5.54
N MET A 182 6.21 12.60 6.54
CA MET A 182 6.33 12.99 7.94
C MET A 182 7.59 13.83 8.20
N ARG A 183 7.49 14.84 9.09
CA ARG A 183 8.60 15.68 9.58
C ARG A 183 9.35 16.45 8.49
N GLY A 184 8.64 16.94 7.48
CA GLY A 184 9.23 17.71 6.39
C GLY A 184 10.13 16.90 5.45
N ASN A 185 10.12 15.56 5.54
CA ASN A 185 10.92 14.72 4.68
C ASN A 185 10.38 14.75 3.24
N VAL A 186 11.23 15.16 2.32
CA VAL A 186 10.98 15.14 0.88
C VAL A 186 12.20 14.55 0.19
N TYR A 187 11.97 13.60 -0.68
CA TYR A 187 13.01 12.93 -1.45
C TYR A 187 12.68 12.92 -2.93
N GLU A 188 13.70 13.11 -3.74
CA GLU A 188 13.63 13.11 -5.20
C GLU A 188 14.46 11.97 -5.77
N THR A 189 13.95 11.32 -6.80
CA THR A 189 14.63 10.30 -7.58
C THR A 189 14.53 10.62 -9.06
N PHE A 190 15.58 10.32 -9.83
CA PHE A 190 15.62 10.41 -11.29
C PHE A 190 15.80 9.06 -11.98
N ASP A 191 15.84 7.99 -11.20
CA ASP A 191 16.13 6.61 -11.62
C ASP A 191 15.11 5.60 -11.07
N LEU A 192 13.87 6.07 -10.86
CA LEU A 192 12.76 5.27 -10.34
C LEU A 192 13.08 4.61 -8.97
N GLY A 193 13.74 5.34 -8.09
CA GLY A 193 14.03 4.93 -6.72
C GLY A 193 15.25 4.00 -6.55
N GLU A 194 16.13 3.91 -7.55
CA GLU A 194 17.45 3.29 -7.36
C GLU A 194 18.31 4.14 -6.42
N SER A 195 18.17 5.47 -6.54
CA SER A 195 18.77 6.45 -5.65
C SER A 195 17.80 7.58 -5.31
N TRP A 196 17.98 8.15 -4.12
CA TRP A 196 17.16 9.26 -3.63
C TRP A 196 18.04 10.38 -3.11
N SER A 197 17.65 11.61 -3.39
CA SER A 197 18.26 12.84 -2.87
C SER A 197 17.25 13.55 -1.98
N ALA A 198 17.68 13.96 -0.77
CA ALA A 198 16.84 14.74 0.12
C ALA A 198 16.69 16.18 -0.40
N ILE A 199 15.48 16.71 -0.32
CA ILE A 199 15.16 18.11 -0.58
C ILE A 199 14.97 18.83 0.76
N ASP A 200 15.74 19.88 1.01
CA ASP A 200 15.58 20.72 2.20
C ASP A 200 14.31 21.57 2.04
N THR A 201 13.32 21.32 2.87
CA THR A 201 12.05 22.05 2.89
C THR A 201 12.04 23.21 3.88
N GLY A 202 13.06 23.32 4.73
CA GLY A 202 13.14 24.33 5.80
C GLY A 202 12.09 24.15 6.91
N THR A 203 11.43 23.00 6.99
CA THR A 203 10.41 22.69 8.01
C THR A 203 10.50 21.25 8.50
N ASP A 204 10.13 21.05 9.76
CA ASP A 204 9.96 19.73 10.39
C ASP A 204 8.47 19.31 10.48
N LEU A 205 7.58 20.08 9.87
CA LEU A 205 6.15 19.74 9.84
C LEU A 205 5.89 18.67 8.80
N SER A 206 4.89 17.82 9.05
CA SER A 206 4.43 16.82 8.07
C SER A 206 3.78 17.51 6.86
N LEU A 207 4.08 17.01 5.68
CA LEU A 207 3.65 17.57 4.39
C LEU A 207 2.56 16.71 3.76
#